data_010ed188170ea1bbb36c76231dc73da5
#
_entry.id   010ed188170ea1bbb36c76231dc73da5
#
_cell.length_a   1.000
_cell.length_b   1.000
_cell.length_c   1.000
_cell.angle_alpha   90.00
_cell.angle_beta   90.00
_cell.angle_gamma   90.00
#
_symmetry.space_group_name_H-M   'P 1'
#
loop_
_entity.id
_entity.type
_entity.pdbx_description
1 polymer ?
#
loop_
_entity_poly.entity_id
_entity_poly.type
_entity_poly.pdbx_seq_one_letter_code
_entity_poly.pdbx_strand_id
1 'polypeptide(L)'
;TLDAIRKTNVAAGEAGGITQKIGAYQVKTEKGVITFLDTPGHEAFTMMRARGAQITDVCVLVVAADDGVMPQTLEALSHAKDAKVPIIVAVNKIDKPDANPDRVMTQLSEQGLTPEEWGGDTQYVKISALKGEGISELLDAILLQAEMLELKTHWDTRAEGKVIESHVDQGRGVIADVMVQSGTLRVGDPFVAGIYSGKVRAMFNDRGEKVKEATPSMPVEVLGLDEMPNAGDPFQVTETERDARDISNKRQELKRFEAAKAVKKVTLDNLVSTIEASEVKELKVIIKADLQGSAEALKQSLEKLSTPEIRLNVIHSSAGAINESDVTLAAADENAIIIGFNVRPTAKAKMLADEEKVEIRKYNVIYKCVEEIQQAMEGMLRPDTIEQNIGMVEVRNTFRVPKVGVIAGCSVTEGLVKKSATVNLIRDGIVKWTGKISSLKRYKDDAKEVKAGFECGIGLENWQDIQVGDQLEVIEYVEVARKLGESLVDEKAD
;
A
#
# COMPACT_ATOMS: atom_id res chain seq x y z
N THR A 1 7.05 22.85 -3.67
CA THR A 1 8.23 23.36 -4.40
C THR A 1 7.93 23.53 -5.89
N LEU A 2 7.43 22.51 -6.58
CA LEU A 2 7.19 22.54 -8.02
C LEU A 2 6.14 23.57 -8.44
N ASP A 3 5.05 23.73 -7.69
CA ASP A 3 4.08 24.79 -7.94
C ASP A 3 4.68 26.19 -7.85
N ALA A 4 5.65 26.39 -6.93
CA ALA A 4 6.39 27.65 -6.84
C ALA A 4 7.28 27.89 -8.07
N ILE A 5 7.93 26.84 -8.59
CA ILE A 5 8.75 26.89 -9.81
C ILE A 5 7.87 27.19 -11.04
N ARG A 6 6.72 26.53 -11.17
CA ARG A 6 5.78 26.68 -12.30
C ARG A 6 4.90 27.92 -12.21
N LYS A 7 4.81 28.55 -11.04
CA LYS A 7 3.81 29.60 -10.71
C LYS A 7 2.38 29.14 -10.94
N THR A 8 2.09 27.89 -10.55
CA THR A 8 0.80 27.21 -10.68
C THR A 8 0.33 26.70 -9.32
N ASN A 9 -0.88 26.14 -9.25
CA ASN A 9 -1.42 25.56 -8.02
C ASN A 9 -2.01 24.17 -8.33
N VAL A 10 -1.20 23.27 -8.82
CA VAL A 10 -1.61 21.91 -9.21
C VAL A 10 -1.91 21.05 -7.98
N ALA A 11 -1.10 21.17 -6.93
CA ALA A 11 -1.26 20.39 -5.70
C ALA A 11 -2.63 20.58 -5.02
N ALA A 12 -3.24 21.76 -5.13
CA ALA A 12 -4.58 22.01 -4.58
C ALA A 12 -5.70 21.26 -5.32
N GLY A 13 -5.45 20.83 -6.55
CA GLY A 13 -6.40 20.07 -7.38
C GLY A 13 -6.28 18.55 -7.20
N GLU A 14 -5.25 18.05 -6.54
CA GLU A 14 -5.03 16.63 -6.35
C GLU A 14 -5.86 16.07 -5.18
N ALA A 15 -6.38 14.85 -5.36
CA ALA A 15 -7.19 14.19 -4.35
C ALA A 15 -6.38 13.95 -3.07
N GLY A 16 -6.89 14.44 -1.94
CA GLY A 16 -6.20 14.35 -0.65
C GLY A 16 -5.04 15.33 -0.46
N GLY A 17 -4.76 16.21 -1.43
CA GLY A 17 -3.65 17.17 -1.40
C GLY A 17 -2.26 16.53 -1.47
N ILE A 18 -2.18 15.32 -2.02
CA ILE A 18 -0.94 14.55 -2.19
C ILE A 18 -0.77 14.14 -3.66
N THR A 19 0.48 14.16 -4.14
CA THR A 19 0.82 13.66 -5.48
C THR A 19 0.73 12.14 -5.50
N GLN A 20 -0.05 11.58 -6.44
CA GLN A 20 -0.28 10.14 -6.57
C GLN A 20 0.09 9.60 -7.96
N LYS A 21 0.65 10.43 -8.84
CA LYS A 21 1.07 10.08 -10.20
C LYS A 21 2.38 10.76 -10.56
N ILE A 22 3.11 10.22 -11.52
CA ILE A 22 4.30 10.88 -12.04
C ILE A 22 3.86 12.03 -12.95
N GLY A 23 4.25 13.24 -12.61
CA GLY A 23 4.07 14.42 -13.45
C GLY A 23 5.37 14.76 -14.20
N ALA A 24 5.28 15.05 -15.50
CA ALA A 24 6.41 15.48 -16.29
C ALA A 24 6.11 16.83 -16.96
N TYR A 25 7.01 17.81 -16.82
CA TYR A 25 6.77 19.12 -17.39
C TYR A 25 8.07 19.91 -17.59
N GLN A 26 8.03 20.87 -18.50
CA GLN A 26 9.18 21.72 -18.84
C GLN A 26 9.07 23.10 -18.24
N VAL A 27 10.17 23.57 -17.67
CA VAL A 27 10.33 24.93 -17.17
C VAL A 27 11.41 25.64 -17.98
N LYS A 28 11.05 26.78 -18.58
CA LYS A 28 12.01 27.64 -19.28
C LYS A 28 12.64 28.60 -18.31
N THR A 29 13.97 28.58 -18.24
CA THR A 29 14.78 29.55 -17.50
C THR A 29 15.55 30.43 -18.48
N GLU A 30 16.17 31.50 -17.99
CA GLU A 30 17.03 32.37 -18.83
C GLU A 30 18.23 31.62 -19.39
N LYS A 31 18.71 30.57 -18.67
CA LYS A 31 19.93 29.81 -19.03
C LYS A 31 19.61 28.52 -19.80
N GLY A 32 18.37 28.10 -19.88
CA GLY A 32 17.99 26.85 -20.59
C GLY A 32 16.61 26.32 -20.20
N VAL A 33 16.31 25.12 -20.67
CA VAL A 33 15.06 24.40 -20.37
C VAL A 33 15.38 23.24 -19.44
N ILE A 34 14.65 23.15 -18.34
CA ILE A 34 14.74 22.04 -17.38
C ILE A 34 13.45 21.25 -17.45
N THR A 35 13.57 19.92 -17.59
CA THR A 35 12.41 19.01 -17.49
C THR A 35 12.38 18.42 -16.09
N PHE A 36 11.28 18.62 -15.40
CA PHE A 36 11.02 18.05 -14.08
C PHE A 36 10.15 16.81 -14.20
N LEU A 37 10.54 15.76 -13.48
CA LEU A 37 9.71 14.61 -13.16
C LEU A 37 9.32 14.66 -11.69
N ASP A 38 8.05 14.88 -11.42
CA ASP A 38 7.50 14.84 -10.06
C ASP A 38 7.07 13.42 -9.69
N THR A 39 7.59 12.91 -8.59
CA THR A 39 7.24 11.58 -8.10
C THR A 39 6.58 11.66 -6.74
N PRO A 40 5.55 10.81 -6.48
CA PRO A 40 4.89 10.78 -5.17
C PRO A 40 5.88 10.45 -4.04
N GLY A 41 5.79 11.17 -2.91
CA GLY A 41 6.67 10.97 -1.77
C GLY A 41 6.30 9.77 -0.87
N HIS A 42 5.07 9.25 -1.00
CA HIS A 42 4.58 8.19 -0.12
C HIS A 42 5.18 6.82 -0.43
N GLU A 43 5.38 5.99 0.61
CA GLU A 43 5.99 4.64 0.51
C GLU A 43 5.28 3.70 -0.47
N ALA A 44 3.95 3.82 -0.62
CA ALA A 44 3.19 3.03 -1.59
C ALA A 44 3.70 3.19 -3.04
N PHE A 45 4.39 4.30 -3.34
CA PHE A 45 4.85 4.64 -4.68
C PHE A 45 6.35 4.43 -4.89
N THR A 46 6.96 3.48 -4.16
CA THR A 46 8.39 3.12 -4.26
C THR A 46 8.84 2.89 -5.70
N MET A 47 8.07 2.14 -6.50
CA MET A 47 8.41 1.87 -7.91
C MET A 47 8.38 3.11 -8.79
N MET A 48 7.50 4.07 -8.50
CA MET A 48 7.46 5.35 -9.24
C MET A 48 8.72 6.19 -8.95
N ARG A 49 9.20 6.21 -7.71
CA ARG A 49 10.48 6.89 -7.34
C ARG A 49 11.68 6.22 -8.00
N ALA A 50 11.78 4.90 -7.95
CA ALA A 50 12.85 4.15 -8.60
C ALA A 50 12.87 4.41 -10.12
N ARG A 51 11.71 4.43 -10.75
CA ARG A 51 11.54 4.74 -12.19
C ARG A 51 11.94 6.17 -12.50
N GLY A 52 11.47 7.14 -11.71
CA GLY A 52 11.85 8.54 -11.85
C GLY A 52 13.36 8.72 -11.81
N ALA A 53 14.04 8.14 -10.82
CA ALA A 53 15.50 8.19 -10.70
C ALA A 53 16.24 7.57 -11.90
N GLN A 54 15.72 6.51 -12.51
CA GLN A 54 16.32 5.86 -13.68
C GLN A 54 16.13 6.62 -15.00
N ILE A 55 15.22 7.59 -15.05
CA ILE A 55 14.91 8.37 -16.26
C ILE A 55 15.65 9.69 -16.25
N THR A 56 15.97 10.24 -15.07
CA THR A 56 16.50 11.57 -14.85
C THR A 56 18.03 11.61 -14.76
N ASP A 57 18.60 12.77 -15.00
CA ASP A 57 20.06 13.04 -14.94
C ASP A 57 20.47 13.59 -13.58
N VAL A 58 19.59 14.30 -12.87
CA VAL A 58 19.82 14.92 -11.56
C VAL A 58 18.62 14.66 -10.66
N CYS A 59 18.86 14.34 -9.39
CA CYS A 59 17.83 14.18 -8.38
C CYS A 59 17.82 15.37 -7.42
N VAL A 60 16.65 15.99 -7.23
CA VAL A 60 16.46 17.00 -6.19
C VAL A 60 15.72 16.36 -5.01
N LEU A 61 16.44 16.14 -3.92
CA LEU A 61 15.89 15.60 -2.67
C LEU A 61 15.34 16.74 -1.82
N VAL A 62 14.01 16.83 -1.73
CA VAL A 62 13.35 17.88 -0.94
C VAL A 62 13.09 17.38 0.49
N VAL A 63 13.64 18.10 1.47
CA VAL A 63 13.49 17.77 2.90
C VAL A 63 12.94 18.98 3.63
N ALA A 64 11.96 18.78 4.49
CA ALA A 64 11.38 19.84 5.28
C ALA A 64 12.27 20.16 6.51
N ALA A 65 12.60 21.44 6.70
CA ALA A 65 13.47 21.89 7.80
C ALA A 65 12.87 21.73 9.19
N ASP A 66 11.53 21.66 9.28
CA ASP A 66 10.77 21.44 10.51
C ASP A 66 10.68 19.95 10.90
N ASP A 67 10.50 19.08 9.91
CA ASP A 67 10.28 17.63 10.15
C ASP A 67 11.62 16.86 10.26
N GLY A 68 12.66 17.30 9.52
CA GLY A 68 13.95 16.59 9.43
C GLY A 68 13.93 15.43 8.44
N VAL A 69 14.88 14.51 8.57
CA VAL A 69 15.00 13.33 7.70
C VAL A 69 14.05 12.25 8.16
N MET A 70 13.08 11.93 7.30
CA MET A 70 12.06 10.91 7.54
C MET A 70 12.42 9.59 6.82
N PRO A 71 11.83 8.43 7.19
CA PRO A 71 12.08 7.15 6.52
C PRO A 71 11.90 7.19 5.00
N GLN A 72 10.91 7.93 4.51
CA GLN A 72 10.64 8.15 3.09
C GLN A 72 11.78 8.93 2.39
N THR A 73 12.44 9.83 3.12
CA THR A 73 13.61 10.56 2.63
C THR A 73 14.81 9.62 2.41
N LEU A 74 15.02 8.69 3.35
CA LEU A 74 16.08 7.67 3.24
C LEU A 74 15.82 6.69 2.09
N GLU A 75 14.57 6.33 1.87
CA GLU A 75 14.18 5.50 0.74
C GLU A 75 14.44 6.21 -0.59
N ALA A 76 14.01 7.48 -0.73
CA ALA A 76 14.27 8.30 -1.93
C ALA A 76 15.77 8.46 -2.20
N LEU A 77 16.54 8.68 -1.13
CA LEU A 77 18.00 8.71 -1.19
C LEU A 77 18.60 7.40 -1.72
N SER A 78 18.09 6.26 -1.23
CA SER A 78 18.56 4.94 -1.66
C SER A 78 18.30 4.70 -3.14
N HIS A 79 17.12 5.10 -3.66
CA HIS A 79 16.81 5.03 -5.09
C HIS A 79 17.69 5.90 -5.96
N ALA A 80 17.98 7.13 -5.52
CA ALA A 80 18.89 8.03 -6.26
C ALA A 80 20.31 7.47 -6.30
N LYS A 81 20.80 6.92 -5.19
CA LYS A 81 22.12 6.26 -5.11
C LYS A 81 22.20 5.01 -5.97
N ASP A 82 21.17 4.17 -5.97
CA ASP A 82 21.10 2.96 -6.80
C ASP A 82 21.11 3.29 -8.29
N ALA A 83 20.40 4.35 -8.67
CA ALA A 83 20.41 4.89 -10.03
C ALA A 83 21.70 5.63 -10.39
N LYS A 84 22.61 5.89 -9.42
CA LYS A 84 23.87 6.63 -9.58
C LYS A 84 23.67 8.06 -10.12
N VAL A 85 22.56 8.69 -9.74
CA VAL A 85 22.23 10.04 -10.15
C VAL A 85 22.74 11.02 -9.09
N PRO A 86 23.44 12.12 -9.47
CA PRO A 86 23.87 13.15 -8.52
C PRO A 86 22.66 13.79 -7.82
N ILE A 87 22.85 14.11 -6.55
CA ILE A 87 21.79 14.55 -5.66
C ILE A 87 22.06 16.00 -5.24
N ILE A 88 21.04 16.85 -5.40
CA ILE A 88 20.98 18.20 -4.83
C ILE A 88 19.95 18.14 -3.69
N VAL A 89 20.29 18.67 -2.53
CA VAL A 89 19.39 18.73 -1.39
C VAL A 89 18.71 20.08 -1.31
N ALA A 90 17.38 20.10 -1.40
CA ALA A 90 16.56 21.29 -1.19
C ALA A 90 15.92 21.26 0.20
N VAL A 91 16.44 22.05 1.14
CA VAL A 91 15.91 22.17 2.50
C VAL A 91 14.77 23.18 2.48
N ASN A 92 13.53 22.67 2.51
CA ASN A 92 12.31 23.47 2.37
C ASN A 92 11.68 23.88 3.70
N LYS A 93 10.73 24.80 3.65
CA LYS A 93 10.00 25.34 4.80
C LYS A 93 10.88 26.13 5.79
N ILE A 94 11.92 26.79 5.31
CA ILE A 94 12.79 27.61 6.17
C ILE A 94 12.09 28.81 6.80
N ASP A 95 10.89 29.13 6.33
CA ASP A 95 10.02 30.20 6.83
C ASP A 95 9.31 29.84 8.14
N LYS A 96 9.30 28.58 8.55
CA LYS A 96 8.69 28.15 9.80
C LYS A 96 9.54 28.47 11.01
N PRO A 97 8.94 28.79 12.19
CA PRO A 97 9.68 29.11 13.41
C PRO A 97 10.51 27.93 13.94
N ASP A 98 10.07 26.70 13.72
CA ASP A 98 10.73 25.47 14.17
C ASP A 98 11.69 24.91 13.12
N ALA A 99 11.96 25.66 12.04
CA ALA A 99 12.86 25.23 10.98
C ALA A 99 14.31 25.14 11.48
N ASN A 100 14.93 23.99 11.28
CA ASN A 100 16.33 23.76 11.63
C ASN A 100 17.08 23.11 10.44
N PRO A 101 17.56 23.90 9.48
CA PRO A 101 18.32 23.40 8.33
C PRO A 101 19.59 22.65 8.72
N ASP A 102 20.29 23.09 9.76
CA ASP A 102 21.57 22.49 10.18
C ASP A 102 21.37 21.07 10.72
N ARG A 103 20.23 20.80 11.37
CA ARG A 103 19.82 19.44 11.77
C ARG A 103 19.66 18.52 10.55
N VAL A 104 19.00 19.01 9.49
CA VAL A 104 18.81 18.24 8.25
C VAL A 104 20.15 17.94 7.59
N MET A 105 21.04 18.95 7.52
CA MET A 105 22.38 18.80 6.94
C MET A 105 23.21 17.78 7.71
N THR A 106 23.15 17.78 9.05
CA THR A 106 23.84 16.80 9.90
C THR A 106 23.31 15.38 9.65
N GLN A 107 21.98 15.20 9.68
CA GLN A 107 21.35 13.89 9.47
C GLN A 107 21.65 13.29 8.09
N LEU A 108 21.66 14.11 7.03
CA LEU A 108 21.98 13.64 5.68
C LEU A 108 23.49 13.42 5.48
N SER A 109 24.34 14.18 6.17
CA SER A 109 25.80 13.95 6.15
C SER A 109 26.14 12.57 6.74
N GLU A 110 25.44 12.12 7.80
CA GLU A 110 25.56 10.75 8.34
C GLU A 110 25.17 9.68 7.31
N GLN A 111 24.33 10.05 6.35
CA GLN A 111 23.94 9.18 5.23
C GLN A 111 24.85 9.32 4.00
N GLY A 112 25.96 10.06 4.12
CA GLY A 112 26.97 10.24 3.07
C GLY A 112 26.63 11.34 2.06
N LEU A 113 25.72 12.28 2.39
CA LEU A 113 25.50 13.52 1.65
C LEU A 113 26.10 14.69 2.43
N THR A 114 27.43 14.82 2.37
CA THR A 114 28.14 15.87 3.08
C THR A 114 28.03 17.19 2.28
N PRO A 115 27.62 18.30 2.92
CA PRO A 115 27.57 19.61 2.26
C PRO A 115 28.93 20.09 1.74
N GLU A 116 28.93 20.81 0.63
CA GLU A 116 30.15 21.47 0.10
C GLU A 116 30.79 22.40 1.15
N GLU A 117 29.98 23.10 1.95
CA GLU A 117 30.45 23.97 3.04
C GLU A 117 31.27 23.23 4.11
N TRP A 118 31.03 21.90 4.25
CA TRP A 118 31.77 21.03 5.20
C TRP A 118 32.84 20.18 4.51
N GLY A 119 33.18 20.51 3.25
CA GLY A 119 34.20 19.82 2.46
C GLY A 119 33.69 18.55 1.75
N GLY A 120 32.39 18.39 1.60
CA GLY A 120 31.77 17.36 0.78
C GLY A 120 31.57 17.80 -0.68
N ASP A 121 30.73 17.04 -1.38
CA ASP A 121 30.42 17.18 -2.81
C ASP A 121 28.94 17.41 -3.10
N THR A 122 28.10 17.51 -2.05
CA THR A 122 26.65 17.65 -2.21
C THR A 122 26.20 19.09 -2.06
N GLN A 123 25.49 19.61 -3.05
CA GLN A 123 24.90 20.93 -3.02
C GLN A 123 23.66 20.98 -2.15
N TYR A 124 23.60 21.95 -1.24
CA TYR A 124 22.45 22.21 -0.39
C TYR A 124 21.87 23.59 -0.68
N VAL A 125 20.57 23.64 -0.96
CA VAL A 125 19.86 24.90 -1.20
C VAL A 125 18.74 25.06 -0.17
N LYS A 126 18.75 26.15 0.57
CA LYS A 126 17.72 26.50 1.56
C LYS A 126 16.59 27.24 0.86
N ILE A 127 15.35 26.72 0.92
CA ILE A 127 14.22 27.28 0.18
C ILE A 127 12.97 27.45 1.06
N SER A 128 12.15 28.42 0.69
CA SER A 128 10.75 28.49 1.12
C SER A 128 9.86 28.47 -0.12
N ALA A 129 9.29 27.32 -0.41
CA ALA A 129 8.35 27.17 -1.53
C ALA A 129 7.11 28.06 -1.36
N LEU A 130 6.69 28.34 -0.11
CA LEU A 130 5.55 29.21 0.19
C LEU A 130 5.81 30.66 -0.14
N LYS A 131 7.01 31.16 0.22
CA LYS A 131 7.42 32.56 -0.02
C LYS A 131 8.11 32.77 -1.37
N GLY A 132 8.52 31.69 -2.05
CA GLY A 132 9.29 31.74 -3.28
C GLY A 132 10.78 32.06 -3.07
N GLU A 133 11.28 32.00 -1.82
CA GLU A 133 12.67 32.26 -1.47
C GLU A 133 13.54 31.04 -1.84
N GLY A 134 14.75 31.26 -2.37
CA GLY A 134 15.72 30.21 -2.72
C GLY A 134 15.37 29.40 -3.99
N ILE A 135 14.29 29.72 -4.69
CA ILE A 135 13.86 28.96 -5.89
C ILE A 135 14.79 29.21 -7.07
N SER A 136 15.26 30.45 -7.25
CA SER A 136 16.20 30.79 -8.31
C SER A 136 17.56 30.12 -8.11
N GLU A 137 18.02 30.10 -6.86
CA GLU A 137 19.26 29.45 -6.45
C GLU A 137 19.19 27.94 -6.66
N LEU A 138 18.02 27.32 -6.42
CA LEU A 138 17.80 25.90 -6.71
C LEU A 138 17.88 25.61 -8.21
N LEU A 139 17.28 26.44 -9.06
CA LEU A 139 17.35 26.29 -10.51
C LEU A 139 18.78 26.48 -11.03
N ASP A 140 19.52 27.42 -10.48
CA ASP A 140 20.92 27.64 -10.82
C ASP A 140 21.82 26.48 -10.40
N ALA A 141 21.57 25.88 -9.21
CA ALA A 141 22.28 24.70 -8.74
C ALA A 141 22.03 23.49 -9.67
N ILE A 142 20.77 23.28 -10.12
CA ILE A 142 20.43 22.21 -11.05
C ILE A 142 21.18 22.41 -12.39
N LEU A 143 21.16 23.59 -12.93
CA LEU A 143 21.85 23.90 -14.21
C LEU A 143 23.36 23.75 -14.10
N LEU A 144 23.96 24.20 -12.99
CA LEU A 144 25.38 24.01 -12.71
C LEU A 144 25.74 22.52 -12.65
N GLN A 145 24.94 21.72 -11.93
CA GLN A 145 25.16 20.28 -11.84
C GLN A 145 25.05 19.62 -13.22
N ALA A 146 24.06 20.01 -14.02
CA ALA A 146 23.88 19.49 -15.39
C ALA A 146 25.06 19.86 -16.31
N GLU A 147 25.65 21.07 -16.16
CA GLU A 147 26.82 21.48 -16.90
C GLU A 147 28.07 20.68 -16.50
N MET A 148 28.26 20.41 -15.21
CA MET A 148 29.36 19.57 -14.70
C MET A 148 29.26 18.11 -15.22
N LEU A 149 28.07 17.61 -15.46
CA LEU A 149 27.86 16.27 -16.04
C LEU A 149 28.16 16.18 -17.53
N GLU A 150 28.36 17.32 -18.22
CA GLU A 150 28.58 17.39 -19.67
C GLU A 150 27.59 16.54 -20.49
N LEU A 151 26.30 16.62 -20.16
CA LEU A 151 25.25 15.81 -20.78
C LEU A 151 25.21 16.04 -22.30
N LYS A 152 25.32 14.95 -23.07
CA LYS A 152 25.35 14.98 -24.53
C LYS A 152 24.37 13.92 -25.06
N THR A 153 23.64 14.27 -26.13
CA THR A 153 22.74 13.36 -26.83
C THR A 153 22.75 13.62 -28.34
N HIS A 154 22.27 12.64 -29.10
CA HIS A 154 22.14 12.79 -30.56
C HIS A 154 20.73 13.29 -30.89
N TRP A 155 20.63 14.28 -31.77
CA TRP A 155 19.37 14.88 -32.20
C TRP A 155 18.86 14.29 -33.52
N ASP A 156 19.76 13.97 -34.45
CA ASP A 156 19.44 13.53 -35.79
C ASP A 156 19.34 12.00 -35.94
N THR A 157 19.08 11.30 -34.85
CA THR A 157 18.85 9.86 -34.82
C THR A 157 17.39 9.55 -34.61
N ARG A 158 17.01 8.26 -34.74
CA ARG A 158 15.68 7.76 -34.35
C ARG A 158 15.51 7.94 -32.86
N ALA A 159 14.30 8.32 -32.47
CA ALA A 159 14.02 8.58 -31.08
C ALA A 159 14.09 7.32 -30.21
N GLU A 160 14.75 7.47 -29.08
CA GLU A 160 14.77 6.53 -27.98
C GLU A 160 14.36 7.24 -26.70
N GLY A 161 13.70 6.52 -25.81
CA GLY A 161 13.23 7.08 -24.54
C GLY A 161 12.62 6.03 -23.64
N LYS A 162 11.88 6.47 -22.64
CA LYS A 162 11.16 5.61 -21.70
C LYS A 162 9.72 6.06 -21.51
N VAL A 163 8.85 5.09 -21.31
CA VAL A 163 7.47 5.33 -20.92
C VAL A 163 7.44 5.76 -19.46
N ILE A 164 6.92 6.94 -19.18
CA ILE A 164 6.73 7.46 -17.83
C ILE A 164 5.49 6.82 -17.23
N GLU A 165 4.36 6.97 -17.93
CA GLU A 165 3.04 6.46 -17.55
C GLU A 165 2.25 6.05 -18.79
N SER A 166 1.19 5.26 -18.57
CA SER A 166 0.24 4.93 -19.64
C SER A 166 -1.19 4.84 -19.11
N HIS A 167 -2.16 5.23 -19.95
CA HIS A 167 -3.56 5.20 -19.60
C HIS A 167 -4.45 5.00 -20.83
N VAL A 168 -5.73 4.76 -20.59
CA VAL A 168 -6.72 4.61 -21.64
C VAL A 168 -7.70 5.78 -21.60
N ASP A 169 -7.76 6.54 -22.69
CA ASP A 169 -8.77 7.59 -22.90
C ASP A 169 -9.92 7.04 -23.74
N GLN A 170 -11.18 7.31 -23.35
CA GLN A 170 -12.35 6.76 -24.03
C GLN A 170 -12.52 7.22 -25.50
N GLY A 171 -11.95 8.39 -25.85
CA GLY A 171 -12.05 8.95 -27.19
C GLY A 171 -10.80 8.78 -28.03
N ARG A 172 -9.63 8.80 -27.39
CA ARG A 172 -8.32 8.81 -28.04
C ARG A 172 -7.62 7.43 -28.02
N GLY A 173 -8.12 6.48 -27.21
CA GLY A 173 -7.55 5.14 -27.07
C GLY A 173 -6.40 5.11 -26.08
N VAL A 174 -5.41 4.24 -26.33
CA VAL A 174 -4.22 4.12 -25.47
C VAL A 174 -3.30 5.31 -25.67
N ILE A 175 -2.90 5.93 -24.57
CA ILE A 175 -1.98 7.06 -24.49
C ILE A 175 -0.79 6.63 -23.62
N ALA A 176 0.42 6.95 -24.07
CA ALA A 176 1.62 6.79 -23.26
C ALA A 176 2.35 8.13 -23.13
N ASP A 177 2.70 8.48 -21.92
CA ASP A 177 3.58 9.60 -21.61
C ASP A 177 5.02 9.12 -21.75
N VAL A 178 5.74 9.69 -22.68
CA VAL A 178 7.10 9.27 -23.04
C VAL A 178 8.08 10.39 -22.78
N MET A 179 9.18 10.07 -22.12
CA MET A 179 10.36 10.91 -22.04
C MET A 179 11.30 10.57 -23.21
N VAL A 180 11.47 11.48 -24.14
CA VAL A 180 12.46 11.33 -25.19
C VAL A 180 13.85 11.58 -24.60
N GLN A 181 14.77 10.62 -24.71
CA GLN A 181 16.13 10.73 -24.18
C GLN A 181 17.17 10.97 -25.29
N SER A 182 16.95 10.43 -26.47
CA SER A 182 17.84 10.56 -27.62
C SER A 182 17.05 10.61 -28.92
N GLY A 183 17.57 11.25 -29.94
CA GLY A 183 16.93 11.37 -31.24
C GLY A 183 15.73 12.32 -31.25
N THR A 184 15.06 12.42 -32.37
CA THR A 184 13.86 13.24 -32.55
C THR A 184 12.68 12.38 -32.94
N LEU A 185 11.62 12.41 -32.13
CA LEU A 185 10.36 11.68 -32.38
C LEU A 185 9.47 12.54 -33.27
N ARG A 186 8.91 11.94 -34.32
CA ARG A 186 8.02 12.62 -35.28
C ARG A 186 6.69 11.92 -35.41
N VAL A 187 5.67 12.69 -35.78
CA VAL A 187 4.36 12.13 -36.12
C VAL A 187 4.52 11.26 -37.37
N GLY A 188 4.03 10.02 -37.30
CA GLY A 188 4.16 9.04 -38.36
C GLY A 188 5.25 7.97 -38.14
N ASP A 189 6.13 8.16 -37.15
CA ASP A 189 7.18 7.20 -36.82
C ASP A 189 6.60 5.89 -36.29
N PRO A 190 7.06 4.75 -36.82
CA PRO A 190 6.77 3.45 -36.21
C PRO A 190 7.66 3.24 -34.99
N PHE A 191 7.11 2.68 -33.91
CA PHE A 191 7.85 2.48 -32.68
C PHE A 191 7.46 1.20 -31.94
N VAL A 192 8.29 0.83 -30.97
CA VAL A 192 8.03 -0.22 -29.99
C VAL A 192 8.12 0.40 -28.58
N ALA A 193 7.10 0.16 -27.77
CA ALA A 193 7.07 0.51 -26.36
C ALA A 193 6.92 -0.77 -25.52
N GLY A 194 8.00 -1.15 -24.80
CA GLY A 194 8.04 -2.45 -24.12
C GLY A 194 7.88 -3.61 -25.07
N ILE A 195 6.76 -4.32 -24.97
CA ILE A 195 6.39 -5.47 -25.80
C ILE A 195 5.33 -5.14 -26.86
N TYR A 196 4.90 -3.88 -26.96
CA TYR A 196 3.85 -3.46 -27.88
C TYR A 196 4.39 -2.56 -28.96
N SER A 197 3.83 -2.68 -30.15
CA SER A 197 4.16 -1.85 -31.30
C SER A 197 3.11 -0.76 -31.50
N GLY A 198 3.47 0.26 -32.24
CA GLY A 198 2.57 1.35 -32.59
C GLY A 198 3.13 2.23 -33.69
N LYS A 199 2.31 3.20 -34.09
CA LYS A 199 2.69 4.29 -34.98
C LYS A 199 2.22 5.62 -34.40
N VAL A 200 3.10 6.58 -34.31
CA VAL A 200 2.78 7.91 -33.76
C VAL A 200 1.68 8.58 -34.60
N ARG A 201 0.45 8.59 -34.09
CA ARG A 201 -0.69 9.26 -34.76
C ARG A 201 -0.75 10.74 -34.43
N ALA A 202 -0.47 11.08 -33.19
CA ALA A 202 -0.39 12.44 -32.68
C ALA A 202 0.46 12.48 -31.43
N MET A 203 1.03 13.65 -31.13
CA MET A 203 1.74 13.92 -29.89
C MET A 203 1.24 15.22 -29.29
N PHE A 204 1.25 15.30 -27.95
CA PHE A 204 0.91 16.51 -27.19
C PHE A 204 2.01 16.78 -26.18
N ASN A 205 2.30 18.05 -25.94
CA ASN A 205 3.24 18.46 -24.92
C ASN A 205 2.58 18.49 -23.52
N ASP A 206 3.35 18.84 -22.49
CA ASP A 206 2.92 19.00 -21.10
C ASP A 206 1.80 20.04 -20.88
N ARG A 207 1.49 20.87 -21.90
CA ARG A 207 0.40 21.85 -21.91
C ARG A 207 -0.84 21.37 -22.65
N GLY A 208 -0.82 20.16 -23.19
CA GLY A 208 -1.90 19.62 -24.04
C GLY A 208 -1.92 20.18 -25.46
N GLU A 209 -0.86 20.88 -25.90
CA GLU A 209 -0.75 21.41 -27.25
C GLU A 209 -0.21 20.34 -28.21
N LYS A 210 -0.80 20.26 -29.39
CA LYS A 210 -0.35 19.29 -30.40
C LYS A 210 1.00 19.68 -30.97
N VAL A 211 1.96 18.76 -30.94
CA VAL A 211 3.31 18.95 -31.47
C VAL A 211 3.58 17.97 -32.61
N LYS A 212 4.43 18.36 -33.54
CA LYS A 212 4.83 17.51 -34.69
C LYS A 212 6.11 16.75 -34.43
N GLU A 213 6.98 17.31 -33.62
CA GLU A 213 8.28 16.77 -33.24
C GLU A 213 8.51 16.90 -31.76
N ALA A 214 9.17 15.90 -31.18
CA ALA A 214 9.65 15.93 -29.80
C ALA A 214 11.15 15.66 -29.78
N THR A 215 11.87 16.56 -29.12
CA THR A 215 13.34 16.55 -29.00
C THR A 215 13.77 15.90 -27.69
N PRO A 216 15.05 15.57 -27.51
CA PRO A 216 15.56 15.03 -26.26
C PRO A 216 15.19 15.89 -25.03
N SER A 217 14.93 15.24 -23.92
CA SER A 217 14.42 15.80 -22.65
C SER A 217 13.03 16.44 -22.73
N MET A 218 12.28 16.18 -23.80
CA MET A 218 10.90 16.65 -23.92
C MET A 218 9.92 15.53 -23.52
N PRO A 219 9.05 15.74 -22.51
CA PRO A 219 7.96 14.82 -22.19
C PRO A 219 6.82 15.02 -23.19
N VAL A 220 6.28 13.94 -23.74
CA VAL A 220 5.17 14.00 -24.69
C VAL A 220 4.18 12.87 -24.46
N GLU A 221 2.88 13.21 -24.56
CA GLU A 221 1.82 12.22 -24.71
C GLU A 221 1.84 11.68 -26.14
N VAL A 222 2.00 10.38 -26.31
CA VAL A 222 2.03 9.71 -27.62
C VAL A 222 0.76 8.89 -27.82
N LEU A 223 0.07 9.13 -28.92
CA LEU A 223 -1.09 8.36 -29.37
C LEU A 223 -0.71 7.43 -30.51
N GLY A 224 -1.32 6.25 -30.56
CA GLY A 224 -1.14 5.31 -31.66
C GLY A 224 -0.53 3.98 -31.26
N LEU A 225 -0.60 3.64 -29.99
CA LEU A 225 -0.30 2.31 -29.45
C LEU A 225 -1.46 1.35 -29.70
N ASP A 226 -1.15 0.10 -29.98
CA ASP A 226 -2.14 -0.96 -30.13
C ASP A 226 -2.66 -1.44 -28.75
N GLU A 227 -1.75 -1.53 -27.77
CA GLU A 227 -2.04 -1.90 -26.38
C GLU A 227 -1.18 -1.08 -25.42
N MET A 228 -1.49 -1.15 -24.13
CA MET A 228 -0.91 -0.32 -23.09
C MET A 228 0.44 -0.87 -22.60
N PRO A 229 1.54 -0.13 -22.78
CA PRO A 229 2.86 -0.51 -22.26
C PRO A 229 2.91 -0.33 -20.74
N ASN A 230 3.84 -1.02 -20.10
CA ASN A 230 4.10 -0.76 -18.68
C ASN A 230 4.88 0.54 -18.53
N ALA A 231 4.64 1.21 -17.42
CA ALA A 231 5.45 2.36 -17.05
C ALA A 231 6.90 1.91 -16.78
N GLY A 232 7.88 2.68 -17.28
CA GLY A 232 9.30 2.33 -17.28
C GLY A 232 9.78 1.53 -18.48
N ASP A 233 8.87 1.04 -19.34
CA ASP A 233 9.24 0.30 -20.54
C ASP A 233 10.09 1.16 -21.50
N PRO A 234 11.08 0.58 -22.19
CA PRO A 234 11.84 1.27 -23.21
C PRO A 234 10.95 1.61 -24.41
N PHE A 235 11.10 2.84 -24.91
CA PHE A 235 10.47 3.36 -26.11
C PHE A 235 11.51 3.52 -27.20
N GLN A 236 11.31 2.94 -28.37
CA GLN A 236 12.27 2.95 -29.47
C GLN A 236 11.57 3.09 -30.82
N VAL A 237 11.98 4.08 -31.61
CA VAL A 237 11.54 4.25 -33.00
C VAL A 237 12.30 3.26 -33.89
N THR A 238 11.55 2.57 -34.76
CA THR A 238 12.09 1.60 -35.72
C THR A 238 12.12 2.18 -37.12
N GLU A 239 12.74 1.47 -38.04
CA GLU A 239 12.82 1.89 -39.46
C GLU A 239 11.48 1.73 -40.16
N THR A 240 10.84 0.58 -39.96
CA THR A 240 9.57 0.26 -40.57
C THR A 240 8.56 -0.25 -39.57
N GLU A 241 7.27 -0.17 -39.91
CA GLU A 241 6.20 -0.77 -39.07
C GLU A 241 6.35 -2.29 -38.96
N ARG A 242 6.95 -2.92 -39.95
CA ARG A 242 7.22 -4.36 -39.95
C ARG A 242 8.24 -4.71 -38.89
N ASP A 243 9.34 -3.95 -38.80
CA ASP A 243 10.36 -4.16 -37.77
C ASP A 243 9.78 -3.98 -36.38
N ALA A 244 8.92 -2.96 -36.19
CA ALA A 244 8.23 -2.74 -34.93
C ALA A 244 7.40 -3.95 -34.52
N ARG A 245 6.61 -4.52 -35.44
CA ARG A 245 5.79 -5.71 -35.17
C ARG A 245 6.64 -6.94 -34.91
N ASP A 246 7.71 -7.16 -35.66
CA ASP A 246 8.59 -8.30 -35.51
C ASP A 246 9.31 -8.28 -34.15
N ILE A 247 9.78 -7.11 -33.69
CA ILE A 247 10.36 -6.92 -32.36
C ILE A 247 9.31 -7.15 -31.28
N SER A 248 8.12 -6.56 -31.42
CA SER A 248 6.99 -6.72 -30.50
C SER A 248 6.63 -8.20 -30.32
N ASN A 249 6.44 -8.93 -31.42
CA ASN A 249 6.08 -10.36 -31.41
C ASN A 249 7.14 -11.19 -30.67
N LYS A 250 8.44 -10.97 -30.96
CA LYS A 250 9.53 -11.67 -30.27
C LYS A 250 9.56 -11.39 -28.78
N ARG A 251 9.39 -10.12 -28.37
CA ARG A 251 9.35 -9.75 -26.95
C ARG A 251 8.14 -10.36 -26.22
N GLN A 252 6.96 -10.40 -26.87
CA GLN A 252 5.76 -11.05 -26.36
C GLN A 252 5.95 -12.56 -26.20
N GLU A 253 6.56 -13.21 -27.18
CA GLU A 253 6.86 -14.65 -27.13
C GLU A 253 7.80 -14.98 -25.96
N LEU A 254 8.87 -14.21 -25.78
CA LEU A 254 9.79 -14.35 -24.66
C LEU A 254 9.07 -14.20 -23.32
N LYS A 255 8.23 -13.17 -23.17
CA LYS A 255 7.46 -12.95 -21.94
C LYS A 255 6.50 -14.11 -21.64
N ARG A 256 5.82 -14.65 -22.67
CA ARG A 256 4.96 -15.84 -22.53
C ARG A 256 5.77 -17.06 -22.08
N PHE A 257 6.95 -17.25 -22.64
CA PHE A 257 7.82 -18.36 -22.30
C PHE A 257 8.36 -18.26 -20.85
N GLU A 258 8.73 -17.06 -20.42
CA GLU A 258 9.12 -16.79 -19.03
C GLU A 258 7.96 -17.02 -18.05
N ALA A 259 6.77 -16.51 -18.38
CA ALA A 259 5.57 -16.73 -17.57
C ALA A 259 5.22 -18.23 -17.46
N ALA A 260 5.34 -18.98 -18.56
CA ALA A 260 5.09 -20.43 -18.56
C ALA A 260 6.11 -21.20 -17.70
N LYS A 261 7.38 -20.74 -17.62
CA LYS A 261 8.40 -21.32 -16.74
C LYS A 261 8.17 -20.99 -15.27
N ALA A 262 7.61 -19.80 -14.98
CA ALA A 262 7.36 -19.36 -13.60
C ALA A 262 6.20 -20.13 -12.94
N VAL A 263 5.30 -20.75 -13.72
CA VAL A 263 4.23 -21.58 -13.16
C VAL A 263 4.82 -22.84 -12.55
N LYS A 264 4.87 -22.89 -11.22
CA LYS A 264 5.23 -24.10 -10.48
C LYS A 264 4.18 -25.17 -10.73
N LYS A 265 4.55 -26.26 -11.41
CA LYS A 265 3.68 -27.43 -11.52
C LYS A 265 3.51 -28.06 -10.14
N VAL A 266 2.28 -28.35 -9.77
CA VAL A 266 1.98 -29.14 -8.57
C VAL A 266 2.54 -30.55 -8.82
N THR A 267 3.52 -30.94 -8.01
CA THR A 267 4.07 -32.31 -7.98
C THR A 267 3.59 -33.01 -6.71
N LEU A 268 3.64 -34.33 -6.70
CA LEU A 268 3.27 -35.13 -5.51
C LEU A 268 4.07 -34.72 -4.26
N ASP A 269 5.30 -34.28 -4.44
CA ASP A 269 6.16 -33.81 -3.33
C ASP A 269 5.68 -32.47 -2.73
N ASN A 270 4.97 -31.65 -3.53
CA ASN A 270 4.42 -30.36 -3.09
C ASN A 270 2.93 -30.45 -2.72
N LEU A 271 2.35 -31.65 -2.77
CA LEU A 271 0.91 -31.82 -2.54
C LEU A 271 0.53 -31.48 -1.09
N VAL A 272 1.34 -31.87 -0.11
CA VAL A 272 1.09 -31.59 1.31
C VAL A 272 1.12 -30.08 1.58
N SER A 273 2.13 -29.39 1.09
CA SER A 273 2.22 -27.91 1.22
C SER A 273 1.11 -27.17 0.47
N THR A 274 0.60 -27.77 -0.61
CA THR A 274 -0.53 -27.19 -1.37
C THR A 274 -1.86 -27.40 -0.62
N ILE A 275 -2.03 -28.52 0.10
CA ILE A 275 -3.20 -28.81 0.93
C ILE A 275 -3.21 -27.87 2.15
N GLU A 276 -2.08 -27.71 2.83
CA GLU A 276 -1.95 -26.74 3.93
C GLU A 276 -2.24 -25.30 3.47
N ALA A 277 -1.79 -24.92 2.27
CA ALA A 277 -2.12 -23.62 1.66
C ALA A 277 -3.61 -23.48 1.27
N SER A 278 -4.36 -24.57 1.12
CA SER A 278 -5.79 -24.53 0.78
C SER A 278 -6.70 -24.22 1.98
N GLU A 279 -6.20 -24.30 3.22
CA GLU A 279 -6.93 -23.88 4.42
C GLU A 279 -6.83 -22.37 4.68
N VAL A 280 -5.92 -21.66 3.98
CA VAL A 280 -5.77 -20.21 4.11
C VAL A 280 -6.93 -19.50 3.44
N LYS A 281 -7.57 -18.60 4.16
CA LYS A 281 -8.62 -17.76 3.56
C LYS A 281 -8.00 -16.83 2.52
N GLU A 282 -8.63 -16.74 1.34
CA GLU A 282 -8.20 -15.82 0.28
C GLU A 282 -9.23 -14.72 0.07
N LEU A 283 -8.74 -13.47 0.05
CA LEU A 283 -9.48 -12.32 -0.47
C LEU A 283 -8.96 -12.02 -1.88
N LYS A 284 -9.82 -12.20 -2.87
CA LYS A 284 -9.49 -11.97 -4.27
C LYS A 284 -9.88 -10.55 -4.68
N VAL A 285 -8.97 -9.85 -5.37
CA VAL A 285 -9.15 -8.44 -5.71
C VAL A 285 -8.87 -8.21 -7.20
N ILE A 286 -9.75 -7.45 -7.84
CA ILE A 286 -9.53 -6.88 -9.17
C ILE A 286 -9.28 -5.38 -9.02
N ILE A 287 -8.17 -4.90 -9.56
CA ILE A 287 -7.77 -3.49 -9.47
C ILE A 287 -7.94 -2.81 -10.82
N LYS A 288 -8.70 -1.72 -10.84
CA LYS A 288 -8.82 -0.82 -11.99
C LYS A 288 -8.44 0.59 -11.56
N ALA A 289 -7.52 1.22 -12.26
CA ALA A 289 -7.05 2.56 -11.93
C ALA A 289 -7.08 3.49 -13.16
N ASP A 290 -6.91 4.78 -12.93
CA ASP A 290 -6.79 5.77 -14.01
C ASP A 290 -5.47 5.59 -14.81
N LEU A 291 -4.38 5.25 -14.10
CA LEU A 291 -3.04 5.06 -14.66
C LEU A 291 -2.50 3.67 -14.34
N GLN A 292 -1.60 3.16 -15.19
CA GLN A 292 -0.95 1.87 -14.99
C GLN A 292 -0.06 1.85 -13.74
N GLY A 293 0.70 2.91 -13.48
CA GLY A 293 1.52 3.01 -12.29
C GLY A 293 0.71 3.06 -10.99
N SER A 294 -0.48 3.71 -10.99
CA SER A 294 -1.40 3.69 -9.85
C SER A 294 -1.93 2.29 -9.57
N ALA A 295 -2.27 1.52 -10.62
CA ALA A 295 -2.71 0.13 -10.48
C ALA A 295 -1.60 -0.76 -9.88
N GLU A 296 -0.36 -0.56 -10.31
CA GLU A 296 0.84 -1.26 -9.85
C GLU A 296 1.16 -0.96 -8.38
N ALA A 297 1.11 0.33 -7.99
CA ALA A 297 1.32 0.78 -6.61
C ALA A 297 0.27 0.19 -5.65
N LEU A 298 -1.02 0.21 -6.05
CA LEU A 298 -2.09 -0.41 -5.29
C LEU A 298 -1.88 -1.91 -5.13
N LYS A 299 -1.56 -2.61 -6.21
CA LYS A 299 -1.28 -4.05 -6.19
C LYS A 299 -0.19 -4.38 -5.16
N GLN A 300 0.95 -3.71 -5.22
CA GLN A 300 2.05 -3.92 -4.29
C GLN A 300 1.69 -3.60 -2.84
N SER A 301 0.95 -2.51 -2.61
CA SER A 301 0.52 -2.10 -1.27
C SER A 301 -0.47 -3.09 -0.66
N LEU A 302 -1.39 -3.61 -1.45
CA LEU A 302 -2.38 -4.57 -1.01
C LEU A 302 -1.77 -5.97 -0.80
N GLU A 303 -0.86 -6.42 -1.68
CA GLU A 303 -0.17 -7.70 -1.52
C GLU A 303 0.68 -7.77 -0.24
N LYS A 304 1.21 -6.63 0.24
CA LYS A 304 1.93 -6.53 1.53
C LYS A 304 1.04 -6.80 2.76
N LEU A 305 -0.28 -6.66 2.64
CA LEU A 305 -1.22 -6.96 3.71
C LEU A 305 -1.41 -8.47 3.95
N SER A 306 -0.93 -9.31 3.04
CA SER A 306 -1.06 -10.77 3.16
C SER A 306 -0.35 -11.29 4.40
N THR A 307 -1.05 -12.14 5.14
CA THR A 307 -0.55 -12.85 6.33
C THR A 307 -0.59 -14.36 6.08
N PRO A 308 0.03 -15.18 6.94
CA PRO A 308 -0.07 -16.64 6.83
C PRO A 308 -1.51 -17.17 6.92
N GLU A 309 -2.42 -16.47 7.60
CA GLU A 309 -3.80 -16.88 7.81
C GLU A 309 -4.76 -16.39 6.72
N ILE A 310 -4.49 -15.20 6.16
CA ILE A 310 -5.31 -14.60 5.10
C ILE A 310 -4.39 -14.08 4.00
N ARG A 311 -4.61 -14.58 2.80
CA ARG A 311 -3.89 -14.17 1.61
C ARG A 311 -4.73 -13.22 0.77
N LEU A 312 -4.15 -12.07 0.41
CA LEU A 312 -4.74 -11.19 -0.60
C LEU A 312 -4.15 -11.54 -1.96
N ASN A 313 -5.02 -11.89 -2.90
CA ASN A 313 -4.64 -12.29 -4.25
C ASN A 313 -5.22 -11.33 -5.28
N VAL A 314 -4.35 -10.59 -5.96
CA VAL A 314 -4.76 -9.69 -7.05
C VAL A 314 -4.89 -10.49 -8.34
N ILE A 315 -6.13 -10.84 -8.71
CA ILE A 315 -6.45 -11.64 -9.90
C ILE A 315 -6.13 -10.88 -11.17
N HIS A 316 -6.52 -9.59 -11.21
CA HIS A 316 -6.31 -8.72 -12.37
C HIS A 316 -6.02 -7.29 -11.93
N SER A 317 -5.09 -6.64 -12.62
CA SER A 317 -4.72 -5.24 -12.37
C SER A 317 -4.46 -4.54 -13.71
N SER A 318 -5.21 -3.48 -13.99
CA SER A 318 -5.05 -2.72 -15.25
C SER A 318 -5.59 -1.30 -15.12
N ALA A 319 -5.15 -0.42 -16.02
CA ALA A 319 -5.73 0.92 -16.14
C ALA A 319 -6.99 0.92 -16.99
N GLY A 320 -7.85 1.92 -16.76
CA GLY A 320 -9.10 2.15 -17.48
C GLY A 320 -10.35 1.99 -16.60
N ALA A 321 -11.51 2.28 -17.18
CA ALA A 321 -12.80 2.14 -16.51
C ALA A 321 -13.11 0.66 -16.21
N ILE A 322 -13.90 0.43 -15.15
CA ILE A 322 -14.40 -0.91 -14.83
C ILE A 322 -15.44 -1.31 -15.88
N ASN A 323 -15.23 -2.43 -16.56
CA ASN A 323 -16.07 -2.95 -17.65
C ASN A 323 -16.80 -4.25 -17.25
N GLU A 324 -17.64 -4.77 -18.15
CA GLU A 324 -18.43 -5.97 -17.92
C GLU A 324 -17.55 -7.22 -17.71
N SER A 325 -16.40 -7.30 -18.40
CA SER A 325 -15.49 -8.44 -18.27
C SER A 325 -14.85 -8.49 -16.88
N ASP A 326 -14.56 -7.32 -16.27
CA ASP A 326 -14.03 -7.25 -14.91
C ASP A 326 -15.06 -7.77 -13.90
N VAL A 327 -16.35 -7.40 -14.09
CA VAL A 327 -17.43 -7.87 -13.24
C VAL A 327 -17.66 -9.38 -13.40
N THR A 328 -17.65 -9.88 -14.64
CA THR A 328 -17.79 -11.32 -14.89
C THR A 328 -16.64 -12.12 -14.26
N LEU A 329 -15.42 -11.57 -14.31
CA LEU A 329 -14.26 -12.19 -13.67
C LEU A 329 -14.40 -12.22 -12.14
N ALA A 330 -14.93 -11.15 -11.53
CA ALA A 330 -15.19 -11.10 -10.10
C ALA A 330 -16.33 -12.06 -9.69
N ALA A 331 -17.40 -12.12 -10.48
CA ALA A 331 -18.55 -13.00 -10.21
C ALA A 331 -18.21 -14.50 -10.22
N ALA A 332 -17.07 -14.89 -10.78
CA ALA A 332 -16.60 -16.27 -10.73
C ALA A 332 -16.15 -16.72 -9.34
N ASP A 333 -16.05 -15.81 -8.37
CA ASP A 333 -15.60 -16.10 -7.01
C ASP A 333 -16.40 -15.28 -5.98
N GLU A 334 -16.95 -15.95 -4.97
CA GLU A 334 -17.81 -15.33 -3.95
C GLU A 334 -17.07 -14.29 -3.08
N ASN A 335 -15.74 -14.38 -2.98
CA ASN A 335 -14.89 -13.51 -2.17
C ASN A 335 -14.12 -12.47 -3.01
N ALA A 336 -14.55 -12.21 -4.23
CA ALA A 336 -13.87 -11.25 -5.09
C ALA A 336 -14.48 -9.84 -4.97
N ILE A 337 -13.60 -8.84 -4.86
CA ILE A 337 -13.96 -7.41 -4.77
C ILE A 337 -13.30 -6.66 -5.93
N ILE A 338 -14.02 -5.72 -6.53
CA ILE A 338 -13.46 -4.81 -7.53
C ILE A 338 -13.11 -3.47 -6.88
N ILE A 339 -11.85 -3.08 -6.98
CA ILE A 339 -11.34 -1.79 -6.52
C ILE A 339 -11.16 -0.86 -7.72
N GLY A 340 -11.90 0.24 -7.74
CA GLY A 340 -11.74 1.32 -8.71
C GLY A 340 -10.98 2.51 -8.10
N PHE A 341 -9.77 2.76 -8.56
CA PHE A 341 -8.95 3.89 -8.12
C PHE A 341 -9.02 5.02 -9.15
N ASN A 342 -9.60 6.17 -8.76
CA ASN A 342 -9.90 7.30 -9.64
C ASN A 342 -10.77 6.97 -10.86
N VAL A 343 -11.34 5.77 -10.96
CA VAL A 343 -12.16 5.32 -12.08
C VAL A 343 -13.59 5.02 -11.64
N ARG A 344 -14.48 4.91 -12.62
CA ARG A 344 -15.89 4.58 -12.42
C ARG A 344 -16.26 3.37 -13.28
N PRO A 345 -17.23 2.56 -12.86
CA PRO A 345 -17.79 1.52 -13.71
C PRO A 345 -18.56 2.15 -14.87
N THR A 346 -18.53 1.46 -16.04
CA THR A 346 -19.44 1.76 -17.14
C THR A 346 -20.89 1.50 -16.69
N ALA A 347 -21.86 2.11 -17.37
CA ALA A 347 -23.27 1.91 -17.03
C ALA A 347 -23.68 0.43 -17.06
N LYS A 348 -23.18 -0.33 -18.04
CA LYS A 348 -23.44 -1.77 -18.18
C LYS A 348 -22.75 -2.58 -17.07
N ALA A 349 -21.48 -2.27 -16.78
CA ALA A 349 -20.75 -2.94 -15.70
C ALA A 349 -21.44 -2.72 -14.34
N LYS A 350 -21.98 -1.52 -14.09
CA LYS A 350 -22.73 -1.25 -12.85
C LYS A 350 -24.00 -2.12 -12.76
N MET A 351 -24.78 -2.18 -13.84
CA MET A 351 -25.98 -3.03 -13.87
C MET A 351 -25.66 -4.50 -13.63
N LEU A 352 -24.63 -5.01 -14.31
CA LEU A 352 -24.17 -6.39 -14.14
C LEU A 352 -23.66 -6.66 -12.73
N ALA A 353 -22.93 -5.73 -12.11
CA ALA A 353 -22.46 -5.87 -10.74
C ALA A 353 -23.60 -5.92 -9.72
N ASP A 354 -24.65 -5.12 -9.94
CA ASP A 354 -25.85 -5.14 -9.10
C ASP A 354 -26.62 -6.48 -9.27
N GLU A 355 -26.67 -7.06 -10.48
CA GLU A 355 -27.29 -8.35 -10.79
C GLU A 355 -26.51 -9.52 -10.18
N GLU A 356 -25.20 -9.55 -10.38
CA GLU A 356 -24.29 -10.62 -9.90
C GLU A 356 -23.87 -10.42 -8.43
N LYS A 357 -24.31 -9.32 -7.77
CA LYS A 357 -23.95 -8.93 -6.40
C LYS A 357 -22.44 -8.77 -6.16
N VAL A 358 -21.72 -8.35 -7.17
CA VAL A 358 -20.28 -8.07 -7.08
C VAL A 358 -20.07 -6.71 -6.43
N GLU A 359 -19.25 -6.67 -5.39
CA GLU A 359 -18.95 -5.43 -4.69
C GLU A 359 -17.92 -4.59 -5.44
N ILE A 360 -18.26 -3.33 -5.75
CA ILE A 360 -17.36 -2.35 -6.37
C ILE A 360 -17.07 -1.24 -5.37
N ARG A 361 -15.83 -1.19 -4.88
CA ARG A 361 -15.31 -0.13 -4.03
C ARG A 361 -14.57 0.93 -4.84
N LYS A 362 -14.76 2.20 -4.51
CA LYS A 362 -14.18 3.33 -5.26
C LYS A 362 -13.38 4.22 -4.34
N TYR A 363 -12.12 4.45 -4.70
CA TYR A 363 -11.18 5.25 -3.91
C TYR A 363 -10.51 6.29 -4.79
N ASN A 364 -10.15 7.42 -4.19
CA ASN A 364 -9.36 8.46 -4.80
C ASN A 364 -8.05 8.72 -4.01
N VAL A 365 -7.90 8.07 -2.85
CA VAL A 365 -6.72 8.16 -1.99
C VAL A 365 -6.29 6.75 -1.60
N ILE A 366 -5.02 6.42 -1.82
CA ILE A 366 -4.49 5.06 -1.64
C ILE A 366 -4.58 4.58 -0.19
N TYR A 367 -4.32 5.46 0.79
CA TYR A 367 -4.40 5.13 2.23
C TYR A 367 -5.76 4.58 2.64
N LYS A 368 -6.83 5.26 2.21
CA LYS A 368 -8.19 4.82 2.53
C LYS A 368 -8.50 3.45 1.95
N CYS A 369 -7.97 3.17 0.74
CA CYS A 369 -8.14 1.87 0.13
C CYS A 369 -7.43 0.78 0.95
N VAL A 370 -6.17 1.00 1.30
CA VAL A 370 -5.36 0.04 2.07
C VAL A 370 -5.98 -0.20 3.45
N GLU A 371 -6.39 0.87 4.15
CA GLU A 371 -7.00 0.79 5.48
C GLU A 371 -8.34 0.02 5.46
N GLU A 372 -9.24 0.31 4.52
CA GLU A 372 -10.53 -0.38 4.43
C GLU A 372 -10.37 -1.87 4.04
N ILE A 373 -9.42 -2.19 3.16
CA ILE A 373 -9.15 -3.57 2.80
C ILE A 373 -8.49 -4.30 3.98
N GLN A 374 -7.60 -3.66 4.72
CA GLN A 374 -7.04 -4.21 5.95
C GLN A 374 -8.13 -4.54 6.96
N GLN A 375 -9.06 -3.62 7.22
CA GLN A 375 -10.19 -3.85 8.12
C GLN A 375 -11.10 -4.99 7.62
N ALA A 376 -11.32 -5.10 6.29
CA ALA A 376 -12.07 -6.20 5.72
C ALA A 376 -11.37 -7.55 5.94
N MET A 377 -10.04 -7.61 5.79
CA MET A 377 -9.26 -8.81 6.09
C MET A 377 -9.29 -9.15 7.58
N GLU A 378 -9.17 -8.17 8.47
CA GLU A 378 -9.29 -8.37 9.93
C GLU A 378 -10.64 -8.97 10.31
N GLY A 379 -11.72 -8.52 9.67
CA GLY A 379 -13.07 -9.12 9.84
C GLY A 379 -13.17 -10.57 9.35
N MET A 380 -12.25 -11.05 8.52
CA MET A 380 -12.18 -12.44 8.09
C MET A 380 -11.39 -13.32 9.07
N LEU A 381 -10.61 -12.76 10.00
CA LEU A 381 -9.91 -13.53 11.02
C LEU A 381 -10.89 -14.26 11.94
N ARG A 382 -10.46 -15.38 12.51
CA ARG A 382 -11.20 -15.99 13.62
C ARG A 382 -10.97 -15.13 14.86
N PRO A 383 -12.01 -14.75 15.60
CA PRO A 383 -11.83 -14.00 16.83
C PRO A 383 -11.02 -14.84 17.83
N ASP A 384 -10.16 -14.19 18.60
CA ASP A 384 -9.49 -14.83 19.74
C ASP A 384 -10.44 -14.91 20.91
N THR A 385 -10.37 -16.02 21.62
CA THR A 385 -11.12 -16.22 22.86
C THR A 385 -10.21 -15.88 24.04
N ILE A 386 -10.46 -14.74 24.68
CA ILE A 386 -9.69 -14.30 25.85
C ILE A 386 -10.45 -14.64 27.12
N GLU A 387 -9.74 -15.20 28.10
CA GLU A 387 -10.25 -15.39 29.46
C GLU A 387 -10.34 -14.02 30.16
N GLN A 388 -11.55 -13.66 30.55
CA GLN A 388 -11.80 -12.47 31.33
C GLN A 388 -12.30 -12.84 32.73
N ASN A 389 -11.55 -12.46 33.76
CA ASN A 389 -12.03 -12.59 35.13
C ASN A 389 -13.18 -11.59 35.36
N ILE A 390 -14.39 -12.12 35.60
CA ILE A 390 -15.60 -11.33 35.84
C ILE A 390 -16.00 -11.23 37.32
N GLY A 391 -15.39 -12.03 38.19
CA GLY A 391 -15.66 -11.96 39.60
C GLY A 391 -14.84 -12.92 40.45
N MET A 392 -14.74 -12.57 41.75
CA MET A 392 -14.10 -13.39 42.76
C MET A 392 -15.08 -13.73 43.87
N VAL A 393 -15.03 -14.95 44.34
CA VAL A 393 -15.98 -15.49 45.32
C VAL A 393 -15.23 -16.26 46.41
N GLU A 394 -15.57 -16.06 47.64
CA GLU A 394 -15.01 -16.76 48.82
C GLU A 394 -16.01 -17.80 49.35
N VAL A 395 -15.56 -19.03 49.57
CA VAL A 395 -16.36 -20.09 50.17
C VAL A 395 -16.36 -19.92 51.70
N ARG A 396 -17.53 -19.61 52.24
CA ARG A 396 -17.71 -19.42 53.69
C ARG A 396 -18.24 -20.66 54.39
N ASN A 397 -19.08 -21.44 53.74
CA ASN A 397 -19.67 -22.67 54.27
C ASN A 397 -19.81 -23.75 53.16
N THR A 398 -19.88 -25.01 53.58
CA THR A 398 -20.15 -26.13 52.67
C THR A 398 -21.37 -26.93 53.16
N PHE A 399 -22.28 -27.26 52.22
CA PHE A 399 -23.51 -27.99 52.51
C PHE A 399 -23.55 -29.25 51.66
N ARG A 400 -23.76 -30.42 52.28
CA ARG A 400 -24.01 -31.67 51.59
C ARG A 400 -25.52 -31.86 51.36
N VAL A 401 -25.94 -31.84 50.11
CA VAL A 401 -27.34 -32.03 49.73
C VAL A 401 -27.49 -33.41 49.09
N PRO A 402 -28.40 -34.29 49.62
CA PRO A 402 -28.64 -35.61 49.03
C PRO A 402 -29.04 -35.48 47.54
N LYS A 403 -28.45 -36.30 46.64
CA LYS A 403 -28.66 -36.34 45.19
C LYS A 403 -28.04 -35.14 44.38
N VAL A 404 -27.57 -34.09 45.01
CA VAL A 404 -26.98 -32.94 44.30
C VAL A 404 -25.47 -32.85 44.52
N GLY A 405 -24.98 -33.32 45.68
CA GLY A 405 -23.56 -33.25 46.03
C GLY A 405 -23.25 -32.14 47.03
N VAL A 406 -22.03 -31.63 46.99
CA VAL A 406 -21.56 -30.52 47.84
C VAL A 406 -21.89 -29.18 47.15
N ILE A 407 -22.57 -28.31 47.87
CA ILE A 407 -22.87 -26.93 47.50
C ILE A 407 -22.04 -26.01 48.38
N ALA A 408 -21.26 -25.12 47.75
CA ALA A 408 -20.51 -24.05 48.46
C ALA A 408 -21.42 -22.88 48.78
N GLY A 409 -21.51 -22.53 50.05
CA GLY A 409 -22.12 -21.29 50.49
C GLY A 409 -21.07 -20.18 50.39
N CYS A 410 -21.23 -19.30 49.47
CA CYS A 410 -20.24 -18.36 49.02
C CYS A 410 -20.66 -16.90 49.23
N SER A 411 -19.68 -16.02 49.40
CA SER A 411 -19.87 -14.56 49.32
C SER A 411 -19.13 -14.03 48.09
N VAL A 412 -19.80 -13.30 47.26
CA VAL A 412 -19.16 -12.64 46.09
C VAL A 412 -18.38 -11.43 46.61
N THR A 413 -17.06 -11.48 46.53
CA THR A 413 -16.16 -10.42 47.00
C THR A 413 -15.99 -9.31 45.98
N GLU A 414 -15.85 -9.67 44.72
CA GLU A 414 -15.66 -8.74 43.60
C GLU A 414 -16.44 -9.16 42.37
N GLY A 415 -16.86 -8.20 41.56
CA GLY A 415 -17.49 -8.44 40.26
C GLY A 415 -18.85 -9.11 40.34
N LEU A 416 -19.06 -10.16 39.52
CA LEU A 416 -20.31 -10.92 39.45
C LEU A 416 -20.04 -12.39 39.12
N VAL A 417 -20.99 -13.26 39.53
CA VAL A 417 -21.00 -14.68 39.18
C VAL A 417 -22.15 -14.94 38.21
N LYS A 418 -21.90 -15.56 37.08
CA LYS A 418 -22.91 -16.05 36.15
C LYS A 418 -22.96 -17.56 36.16
N LYS A 419 -24.17 -18.16 36.04
CA LYS A 419 -24.35 -19.63 35.99
C LYS A 419 -23.62 -20.28 34.81
N SER A 420 -23.45 -19.54 33.67
CA SER A 420 -22.80 -20.04 32.46
C SER A 420 -21.25 -19.91 32.50
N ALA A 421 -20.72 -19.27 33.51
CA ALA A 421 -19.28 -19.01 33.62
C ALA A 421 -18.48 -20.27 33.99
N THR A 422 -17.21 -20.25 33.61
CA THR A 422 -16.20 -21.20 34.07
C THR A 422 -15.60 -20.69 35.40
N VAL A 423 -15.23 -21.59 36.29
CA VAL A 423 -14.69 -21.24 37.60
C VAL A 423 -13.39 -21.98 37.86
N ASN A 424 -12.38 -21.25 38.30
CA ASN A 424 -11.18 -21.81 38.88
C ASN A 424 -11.31 -21.88 40.39
N LEU A 425 -11.16 -23.06 40.99
CA LEU A 425 -11.10 -23.21 42.44
C LEU A 425 -9.64 -23.07 42.90
N ILE A 426 -9.40 -22.03 43.70
CA ILE A 426 -8.08 -21.68 44.21
C ILE A 426 -8.04 -22.00 45.70
N ARG A 427 -7.04 -22.82 46.11
CA ARG A 427 -6.77 -23.15 47.50
C ARG A 427 -5.30 -22.88 47.77
N ASP A 428 -5.02 -22.07 48.81
CA ASP A 428 -3.66 -21.66 49.19
C ASP A 428 -2.87 -21.03 48.00
N GLY A 429 -3.57 -20.26 47.16
CA GLY A 429 -2.99 -19.59 45.99
C GLY A 429 -2.73 -20.50 44.79
N ILE A 430 -3.18 -21.75 44.83
CA ILE A 430 -2.98 -22.75 43.77
C ILE A 430 -4.34 -23.15 43.19
N VAL A 431 -4.47 -23.10 41.85
CA VAL A 431 -5.66 -23.62 41.15
C VAL A 431 -5.71 -25.13 41.29
N LYS A 432 -6.73 -25.65 41.98
CA LYS A 432 -6.96 -27.05 42.23
C LYS A 432 -7.89 -27.70 41.23
N TRP A 433 -8.80 -26.91 40.68
CA TRP A 433 -9.78 -27.40 39.71
C TRP A 433 -10.32 -26.25 38.86
N THR A 434 -10.62 -26.56 37.59
CA THR A 434 -11.27 -25.68 36.63
C THR A 434 -12.47 -26.37 36.02
N GLY A 435 -13.61 -25.71 35.96
CA GLY A 435 -14.80 -26.28 35.34
C GLY A 435 -16.03 -25.38 35.43
N LYS A 436 -17.21 -25.92 35.10
CA LYS A 436 -18.46 -25.15 35.02
C LYS A 436 -19.25 -25.17 36.31
N ILE A 437 -20.07 -24.15 36.51
CA ILE A 437 -21.06 -24.09 37.60
C ILE A 437 -22.24 -24.98 37.25
N SER A 438 -22.53 -26.01 38.06
CA SER A 438 -23.71 -26.88 37.89
C SER A 438 -24.99 -26.20 38.41
N SER A 439 -24.92 -25.46 39.50
CA SER A 439 -26.05 -24.73 40.07
C SER A 439 -25.61 -23.41 40.73
N LEU A 440 -26.35 -22.33 40.50
CA LEU A 440 -26.20 -21.06 41.15
C LEU A 440 -27.55 -20.69 41.78
N LYS A 441 -27.56 -20.53 43.12
CA LYS A 441 -28.76 -20.19 43.88
C LYS A 441 -28.53 -19.02 44.81
N ARG A 442 -29.56 -18.21 44.98
CA ARG A 442 -29.61 -17.19 46.00
C ARG A 442 -30.75 -17.53 46.98
N TYR A 443 -30.41 -17.83 48.23
CA TYR A 443 -31.30 -18.45 49.21
C TYR A 443 -31.85 -19.82 48.69
N LYS A 444 -33.10 -19.86 48.24
CA LYS A 444 -33.74 -21.08 47.73
C LYS A 444 -34.03 -21.03 46.22
N ASP A 445 -33.86 -19.85 45.60
CA ASP A 445 -34.22 -19.60 44.22
C ASP A 445 -33.01 -19.72 43.30
N ASP A 446 -33.22 -20.28 42.13
CA ASP A 446 -32.22 -20.35 41.06
C ASP A 446 -31.93 -18.92 40.52
N ALA A 447 -30.65 -18.54 40.49
CA ALA A 447 -30.21 -17.26 39.98
C ALA A 447 -29.43 -17.41 38.68
N LYS A 448 -29.60 -16.48 37.75
CA LYS A 448 -28.80 -16.42 36.53
C LYS A 448 -27.46 -15.75 36.80
N GLU A 449 -27.45 -14.72 37.66
CA GLU A 449 -26.28 -13.95 38.07
C GLU A 449 -26.40 -13.49 39.51
N VAL A 450 -25.24 -13.31 40.18
CA VAL A 450 -25.16 -12.76 41.55
C VAL A 450 -24.01 -11.75 41.56
N LYS A 451 -24.27 -10.54 42.10
CA LYS A 451 -23.30 -9.42 42.13
C LYS A 451 -22.51 -9.41 43.43
N ALA A 452 -21.40 -8.69 43.44
CA ALA A 452 -20.56 -8.46 44.60
C ALA A 452 -21.39 -7.95 45.81
N GLY A 453 -21.03 -8.40 47.03
CA GLY A 453 -21.70 -8.07 48.27
C GLY A 453 -22.89 -8.99 48.62
N PHE A 454 -23.27 -9.94 47.75
CA PHE A 454 -24.34 -10.89 48.03
C PHE A 454 -23.82 -12.30 48.26
N GLU A 455 -24.57 -13.05 49.06
CA GLU A 455 -24.32 -14.48 49.29
C GLU A 455 -25.05 -15.35 48.26
N CYS A 456 -24.43 -16.46 47.90
CA CYS A 456 -24.97 -17.41 46.96
C CYS A 456 -24.52 -18.85 47.28
N GLY A 457 -25.29 -19.82 46.75
CA GLY A 457 -24.92 -21.23 46.75
C GLY A 457 -24.42 -21.64 45.39
N ILE A 458 -23.19 -22.12 45.30
CA ILE A 458 -22.56 -22.56 44.04
C ILE A 458 -22.31 -24.06 44.13
N GLY A 459 -22.85 -24.81 43.15
CA GLY A 459 -22.47 -26.19 42.89
C GLY A 459 -21.52 -26.27 41.74
N LEU A 460 -20.47 -27.05 41.84
CA LEU A 460 -19.48 -27.27 40.81
C LEU A 460 -19.78 -28.57 40.06
N GLU A 461 -19.50 -28.61 38.77
CA GLU A 461 -19.73 -29.78 37.93
C GLU A 461 -18.60 -30.80 38.15
N ASN A 462 -18.94 -32.02 38.53
CA ASN A 462 -18.01 -33.16 38.74
C ASN A 462 -16.91 -32.90 39.80
N TRP A 463 -17.11 -31.94 40.71
CA TRP A 463 -16.16 -31.65 41.81
C TRP A 463 -16.88 -31.57 43.15
N GLN A 464 -16.37 -32.32 44.15
CA GLN A 464 -16.99 -32.46 45.47
C GLN A 464 -16.08 -32.04 46.64
N ASP A 465 -14.77 -31.85 46.39
CA ASP A 465 -13.81 -31.43 47.40
C ASP A 465 -13.73 -29.91 47.47
N ILE A 466 -14.76 -29.29 48.05
CA ILE A 466 -14.83 -27.86 48.31
C ILE A 466 -14.67 -27.66 49.82
N GLN A 467 -13.77 -26.76 50.22
CA GLN A 467 -13.48 -26.45 51.61
C GLN A 467 -13.77 -24.97 51.93
N VAL A 468 -13.99 -24.70 53.21
CA VAL A 468 -14.17 -23.34 53.69
C VAL A 468 -12.82 -22.59 53.57
N GLY A 469 -12.83 -21.41 52.97
CA GLY A 469 -11.65 -20.62 52.64
C GLY A 469 -11.15 -20.76 51.21
N ASP A 470 -11.73 -21.68 50.42
CA ASP A 470 -11.44 -21.74 49.00
C ASP A 470 -11.92 -20.45 48.29
N GLN A 471 -11.18 -20.01 47.30
CA GLN A 471 -11.55 -18.90 46.43
C GLN A 471 -11.99 -19.45 45.06
N LEU A 472 -13.08 -18.89 44.55
CA LEU A 472 -13.59 -19.22 43.23
C LEU A 472 -13.41 -18.00 42.32
N GLU A 473 -12.50 -18.10 41.39
CA GLU A 473 -12.31 -17.11 40.36
C GLU A 473 -13.26 -17.41 39.20
N VAL A 474 -14.11 -16.46 38.86
CA VAL A 474 -15.15 -16.63 37.84
C VAL A 474 -14.66 -16.05 36.50
N ILE A 475 -14.59 -16.91 35.52
CA ILE A 475 -14.02 -16.57 34.19
C ILE A 475 -15.12 -16.66 33.13
N GLU A 476 -15.15 -15.68 32.28
CA GLU A 476 -15.96 -15.67 31.04
C GLU A 476 -15.03 -15.60 29.85
N TYR A 477 -15.27 -16.45 28.86
CA TYR A 477 -14.56 -16.42 27.59
C TYR A 477 -15.23 -15.39 26.68
N VAL A 478 -14.49 -14.33 26.34
CA VAL A 478 -14.97 -13.26 25.46
C VAL A 478 -14.25 -13.34 24.14
N GLU A 479 -15.00 -13.37 23.05
CA GLU A 479 -14.44 -13.26 21.72
C GLU A 479 -14.00 -11.83 21.44
N VAL A 480 -12.72 -11.64 21.15
CA VAL A 480 -12.13 -10.34 20.81
C VAL A 480 -11.66 -10.36 19.37
N ALA A 481 -12.01 -9.32 18.60
CA ALA A 481 -11.55 -9.15 17.24
C ALA A 481 -10.03 -8.98 17.21
N ARG A 482 -9.36 -9.74 16.33
CA ARG A 482 -7.91 -9.71 16.12
C ARG A 482 -7.53 -8.68 15.07
N LYS A 483 -6.29 -8.16 15.20
CA LYS A 483 -5.67 -7.34 14.16
C LYS A 483 -4.74 -8.17 13.29
N LEU A 484 -4.53 -7.74 12.06
CA LEU A 484 -3.59 -8.38 11.14
C LEU A 484 -2.16 -8.33 11.73
N GLY A 485 -1.50 -9.50 11.74
CA GLY A 485 -0.12 -9.62 12.23
C GLY A 485 0.02 -9.90 13.74
N GLU A 486 -1.08 -9.91 14.52
CA GLU A 486 -1.07 -10.44 15.88
C GLU A 486 -1.06 -11.98 15.82
N SER A 487 -0.06 -12.61 16.49
CA SER A 487 -0.06 -14.06 16.65
C SER A 487 -1.23 -14.49 17.52
N LEU A 488 -1.79 -15.68 17.27
CA LEU A 488 -2.67 -16.36 18.24
C LEU A 488 -1.97 -16.35 19.59
N VAL A 489 -2.65 -15.85 20.61
CA VAL A 489 -2.19 -16.04 21.99
C VAL A 489 -2.21 -17.56 22.20
N ASP A 490 -1.03 -18.17 22.28
CA ASP A 490 -0.92 -19.62 22.45
C ASP A 490 -1.73 -20.04 23.67
N GLU A 491 -2.77 -20.83 23.44
CA GLU A 491 -3.52 -21.56 24.47
C GLU A 491 -2.66 -22.63 25.17
N LYS A 492 -1.34 -22.61 24.98
CA LYS A 492 -0.39 -23.55 25.55
C LYS A 492 0.72 -22.82 26.27
N ALA A 493 0.38 -22.24 27.36
CA ALA A 493 1.34 -22.07 28.46
C ALA A 493 0.80 -22.87 29.66
N ASP A 494 1.24 -24.13 29.73
CA ASP A 494 1.28 -25.08 30.86
C ASP A 494 0.01 -25.28 31.71
#